data_b313e36dbb26e17caa755b12c354be32
#
_entry.id   b313e36dbb26e17caa755b12c354be32
#
_cell.length_a   1.000
_cell.length_b   1.000
_cell.length_c   1.000
_cell.angle_alpha   90.00
_cell.angle_beta   90.00
_cell.angle_gamma   90.00
#
_symmetry.space_group_name_H-M   'P 1'
#
loop_
_entity.id
_entity.type
_entity.pdbx_description
1 polymer ?
#
loop_
_entity_poly.entity_id
_entity_poly.type
_entity_poly.pdbx_seq_one_letter_code
_entity_poly.pdbx_strand_id
1 'polypeptide(L)'
;MNAKRIIISGILLLLVLCALPRTAAAGCTEVLAVLADKSIGATCFHADDLRTPNPPTAPVTPPDNSITTFADGTPLPGSTVVGSAFSYTPVTDLEKISIGPTPTSTAVPGIQVEGWFADDPSGEARFLLRFPDDWNGKLVVAGSSGTRSEFNGDWAWSDYVLPKGYAYASQNKGVLNLFFTSLASATPPDASSCRLNPVSELWVHFYDNDLPGRSKPFTQWTRYMIETAALAQRAVKVNYRHHARHTYAVGTSNGGYQVRRAMEAAPEFFDGGVDWEGTYIGALDNILVTLPPAIENFGAYVASGYDPNSAAAKAIEAAGYPPDIVNTSVTPTDTLWLEYWTEFWEVTQCQWQKRFDPSWVTYTDGVGDVTGTGTYDYYARLLADPSILPQILAVETTGRIQRPVITVAGTMDALLPIKKQARAYEDRVLESRKHDRDHHAPYRLYEVQNGNHIEAYTLLFPQLQLIQPHAQKALDLLDKYVERGEELPASQCIPKGGAISRNPAEPGRCANLLAP
;
A
#
# COMPACT_ATOMS: atom_id res chain seq x y z
N MET A 1 -87.02 10.33 -6.36
CA MET A 1 -86.99 10.35 -7.83
C MET A 1 -85.52 10.18 -8.26
N ASN A 2 -85.20 9.07 -8.83
CA ASN A 2 -84.01 8.64 -9.57
C ASN A 2 -82.59 9.02 -9.11
N ALA A 3 -81.97 8.14 -8.32
CA ALA A 3 -80.54 8.06 -8.08
C ALA A 3 -79.88 7.27 -9.23
N LYS A 4 -78.91 7.87 -9.94
CA LYS A 4 -78.01 7.17 -10.87
C LYS A 4 -76.81 6.64 -10.10
N ARG A 5 -76.67 5.34 -10.03
CA ARG A 5 -75.44 4.65 -9.58
C ARG A 5 -74.40 4.77 -10.68
N ILE A 6 -73.20 5.32 -10.30
CA ILE A 6 -72.00 5.26 -11.10
C ILE A 6 -71.18 4.08 -10.59
N ILE A 7 -70.99 3.09 -11.44
CA ILE A 7 -70.08 1.95 -11.20
C ILE A 7 -68.72 2.37 -11.67
N ILE A 8 -67.74 2.51 -10.73
CA ILE A 8 -66.33 2.72 -11.07
C ILE A 8 -65.71 1.34 -11.10
N SER A 9 -65.40 0.84 -12.31
CA SER A 9 -64.58 -0.34 -12.54
C SER A 9 -63.11 -0.01 -12.27
N GLY A 10 -62.60 -0.51 -11.14
CA GLY A 10 -61.18 -0.41 -10.85
C GLY A 10 -60.41 -1.42 -11.72
N ILE A 11 -59.61 -0.93 -12.62
CA ILE A 11 -58.61 -1.72 -13.34
C ILE A 11 -57.42 -1.90 -12.41
N LEU A 12 -57.28 -3.12 -11.86
CA LEU A 12 -56.13 -3.55 -11.08
C LEU A 12 -54.98 -3.84 -12.07
N LEU A 13 -54.07 -2.87 -12.20
CA LEU A 13 -52.85 -3.04 -13.01
C LEU A 13 -51.88 -3.93 -12.23
N LEU A 14 -51.85 -5.23 -12.53
CA LEU A 14 -50.84 -6.16 -12.02
C LEU A 14 -49.49 -5.81 -12.68
N LEU A 15 -48.63 -5.09 -11.97
CA LEU A 15 -47.23 -4.98 -12.30
C LEU A 15 -46.56 -6.34 -12.04
N VAL A 16 -46.52 -7.18 -13.06
CA VAL A 16 -45.62 -8.34 -13.10
C VAL A 16 -44.20 -7.77 -13.24
N LEU A 17 -43.51 -7.64 -12.13
CA LEU A 17 -42.05 -7.49 -12.12
C LEU A 17 -41.50 -8.81 -12.71
N CYS A 18 -41.24 -8.82 -14.01
CA CYS A 18 -40.36 -9.81 -14.62
C CYS A 18 -38.99 -9.67 -13.96
N ALA A 19 -38.73 -10.46 -12.93
CA ALA A 19 -37.36 -10.74 -12.50
C ALA A 19 -36.68 -11.37 -13.73
N LEU A 20 -35.91 -10.57 -14.45
CA LEU A 20 -34.99 -11.10 -15.45
C LEU A 20 -34.12 -12.13 -14.75
N PRO A 21 -33.98 -13.35 -15.29
CA PRO A 21 -33.10 -14.32 -14.68
C PRO A 21 -31.71 -13.69 -14.62
N ARG A 22 -31.15 -13.56 -13.41
CA ARG A 22 -29.72 -13.24 -13.26
C ARG A 22 -28.99 -14.30 -14.07
N THR A 23 -28.29 -13.89 -15.12
CA THR A 23 -27.42 -14.79 -15.86
C THR A 23 -26.46 -15.40 -14.85
N ALA A 24 -26.50 -16.73 -14.72
CA ALA A 24 -25.58 -17.41 -13.81
C ALA A 24 -24.15 -16.93 -14.11
N ALA A 25 -23.40 -16.60 -13.05
CA ALA A 25 -21.99 -16.28 -13.19
C ALA A 25 -21.28 -17.42 -13.91
N ALA A 26 -20.25 -17.11 -14.71
CA ALA A 26 -19.41 -18.13 -15.29
C ALA A 26 -18.68 -18.86 -14.15
N GLY A 27 -18.43 -20.14 -14.34
CA GLY A 27 -17.69 -20.91 -13.35
C GLY A 27 -16.17 -20.71 -13.46
N CYS A 28 -15.44 -21.32 -12.54
CA CYS A 28 -13.98 -21.31 -12.54
C CYS A 28 -13.35 -21.75 -13.88
N THR A 29 -13.97 -22.68 -14.59
CA THR A 29 -13.44 -23.17 -15.89
C THR A 29 -13.29 -22.05 -16.90
N GLU A 30 -14.31 -21.21 -17.07
CA GLU A 30 -14.29 -20.12 -18.05
C GLU A 30 -13.34 -18.99 -17.61
N VAL A 31 -13.27 -18.72 -16.30
CA VAL A 31 -12.34 -17.71 -15.75
C VAL A 31 -10.90 -18.17 -15.96
N LEU A 32 -10.54 -19.41 -15.63
CA LEU A 32 -9.20 -19.94 -15.86
C LEU A 32 -8.84 -19.96 -17.34
N ALA A 33 -9.80 -20.31 -18.22
CA ALA A 33 -9.55 -20.34 -19.66
C ALA A 33 -9.17 -18.97 -20.23
N VAL A 34 -9.77 -17.88 -19.75
CA VAL A 34 -9.45 -16.51 -20.22
C VAL A 34 -8.13 -15.99 -19.65
N LEU A 35 -7.63 -16.58 -18.57
CA LEU A 35 -6.36 -16.19 -17.93
C LEU A 35 -5.17 -17.02 -18.42
N ALA A 36 -5.39 -18.13 -19.12
CA ALA A 36 -4.37 -19.13 -19.44
C ALA A 36 -3.17 -18.60 -20.26
N ASP A 37 -3.36 -17.55 -21.05
CA ASP A 37 -2.29 -16.90 -21.82
C ASP A 37 -1.46 -15.89 -21.00
N LYS A 38 -1.91 -15.53 -19.79
CA LYS A 38 -1.31 -14.52 -18.93
C LYS A 38 -0.94 -15.03 -17.54
N SER A 39 -1.30 -16.27 -17.22
CA SER A 39 -1.04 -16.86 -15.91
C SER A 39 -0.46 -18.26 -16.01
N ILE A 40 0.34 -18.61 -15.01
CA ILE A 40 0.85 -19.96 -14.79
C ILE A 40 0.34 -20.43 -13.43
N GLY A 41 -0.02 -21.73 -13.35
CA GLY A 41 -0.43 -22.34 -12.08
C GLY A 41 -1.68 -21.72 -11.45
N ALA A 42 -2.50 -21.02 -12.23
CA ALA A 42 -3.69 -20.39 -11.71
C ALA A 42 -4.68 -21.43 -11.16
N THR A 43 -5.13 -21.21 -9.94
CA THR A 43 -6.18 -22.01 -9.29
C THR A 43 -7.43 -21.16 -9.12
N CYS A 44 -8.58 -21.80 -9.14
CA CYS A 44 -9.86 -21.12 -8.93
C CYS A 44 -10.76 -22.02 -8.11
N PHE A 45 -11.44 -21.44 -7.13
CA PHE A 45 -12.43 -22.13 -6.31
C PHE A 45 -13.55 -21.18 -5.89
N HIS A 46 -14.72 -21.72 -5.61
CA HIS A 46 -15.80 -20.97 -4.98
C HIS A 46 -15.65 -21.04 -3.46
N ALA A 47 -15.59 -19.88 -2.82
CA ALA A 47 -15.53 -19.73 -1.36
C ALA A 47 -16.91 -19.36 -0.83
N ASP A 48 -17.27 -19.90 0.34
CA ASP A 48 -18.47 -19.47 1.05
C ASP A 48 -18.33 -18.07 1.64
N ASP A 49 -17.09 -17.64 1.89
CA ASP A 49 -16.76 -16.29 2.32
C ASP A 49 -15.38 -15.86 1.76
N LEU A 50 -15.38 -14.82 0.93
CA LEU A 50 -14.17 -14.26 0.34
C LEU A 50 -13.39 -13.34 1.29
N ARG A 51 -13.96 -13.00 2.45
CA ARG A 51 -13.31 -12.10 3.42
C ARG A 51 -12.24 -12.84 4.19
N THR A 52 -11.29 -12.07 4.67
CA THR A 52 -10.23 -12.58 5.55
C THR A 52 -10.83 -13.13 6.85
N PRO A 53 -10.51 -14.36 7.26
CA PRO A 53 -10.95 -14.89 8.55
C PRO A 53 -10.46 -14.01 9.71
N ASN A 54 -11.36 -13.65 10.63
CA ASN A 54 -11.01 -12.83 11.80
C ASN A 54 -11.42 -13.53 13.10
N PRO A 55 -10.51 -13.95 14.01
CA PRO A 55 -9.08 -14.07 13.75
C PRO A 55 -8.79 -15.15 12.70
N PRO A 56 -7.68 -15.10 12.00
CA PRO A 56 -7.31 -16.16 11.08
C PRO A 56 -7.24 -17.47 11.85
N THR A 57 -8.11 -18.43 11.49
CA THR A 57 -8.29 -19.68 12.24
C THR A 57 -7.16 -20.69 12.04
N ALA A 58 -6.34 -20.50 11.04
CA ALA A 58 -5.10 -21.22 10.81
C ALA A 58 -4.17 -20.38 9.95
N PRO A 59 -2.84 -20.54 10.07
CA PRO A 59 -1.96 -20.10 9.01
C PRO A 59 -2.45 -20.81 7.76
N VAL A 60 -2.99 -20.05 6.82
CA VAL A 60 -3.15 -20.54 5.46
C VAL A 60 -1.73 -20.85 5.04
N THR A 61 -1.41 -22.12 4.98
CA THR A 61 -0.17 -22.55 4.36
C THR A 61 -0.43 -22.39 2.88
N PRO A 62 0.01 -21.30 2.24
CA PRO A 62 0.02 -21.27 0.82
C PRO A 62 0.95 -22.38 0.37
N PRO A 63 0.78 -22.90 -0.80
CA PRO A 63 1.78 -23.71 -1.37
C PRO A 63 3.07 -22.89 -1.32
N ASP A 64 3.90 -23.23 -0.37
CA ASP A 64 5.29 -22.85 -0.31
C ASP A 64 5.65 -21.38 -0.04
N ASN A 65 5.54 -20.98 1.21
CA ASN A 65 6.19 -19.78 1.70
C ASN A 65 7.20 -20.00 2.82
N SER A 66 7.50 -21.22 3.15
CA SER A 66 8.78 -21.52 3.75
C SER A 66 9.84 -21.44 2.64
N ILE A 67 10.15 -20.23 2.18
CA ILE A 67 11.17 -20.08 1.17
C ILE A 67 12.50 -20.35 1.84
N THR A 68 12.92 -21.57 1.71
CA THR A 68 14.26 -22.06 2.05
C THR A 68 15.17 -22.05 0.85
N THR A 69 14.64 -21.61 -0.30
CA THR A 69 15.37 -21.61 -1.58
C THR A 69 15.11 -20.31 -2.33
N PHE A 70 16.07 -19.85 -3.09
CA PHE A 70 15.89 -18.84 -4.11
C PHE A 70 14.93 -19.33 -5.21
N ALA A 71 14.43 -18.42 -6.04
CA ALA A 71 13.54 -18.73 -7.15
C ALA A 71 14.13 -19.73 -8.17
N ASP A 72 15.46 -19.85 -8.25
CA ASP A 72 16.17 -20.83 -9.07
C ASP A 72 16.37 -22.19 -8.38
N GLY A 73 15.82 -22.38 -7.17
CA GLY A 73 15.95 -23.59 -6.39
C GLY A 73 17.22 -23.66 -5.54
N THR A 74 18.07 -22.64 -5.56
CA THR A 74 19.28 -22.60 -4.72
C THR A 74 18.89 -22.44 -3.26
N PRO A 75 19.39 -23.29 -2.33
CA PRO A 75 19.11 -23.13 -0.92
C PRO A 75 19.62 -21.81 -0.37
N LEU A 76 18.81 -21.15 0.44
CA LEU A 76 19.22 -19.96 1.19
C LEU A 76 20.24 -20.35 2.27
N PRO A 77 21.46 -19.78 2.26
CA PRO A 77 22.50 -20.17 3.18
C PRO A 77 22.10 -19.90 4.63
N GLY A 78 22.00 -20.97 5.44
CA GLY A 78 21.86 -20.87 6.90
C GLY A 78 20.57 -20.20 7.40
N SER A 79 19.58 -20.03 6.55
CA SER A 79 18.32 -19.40 6.92
C SER A 79 17.44 -20.35 7.74
N THR A 80 17.21 -20.00 9.00
CA THR A 80 16.00 -20.45 9.69
C THR A 80 14.95 -19.39 9.44
N VAL A 81 13.93 -19.70 8.65
CA VAL A 81 12.76 -18.83 8.54
C VAL A 81 12.16 -18.77 9.93
N VAL A 82 12.40 -17.69 10.64
CA VAL A 82 11.65 -17.40 11.86
C VAL A 82 10.22 -17.18 11.39
N GLY A 83 9.29 -18.00 11.88
CA GLY A 83 7.90 -18.03 11.52
C GLY A 83 7.37 -16.60 11.45
N SER A 84 7.32 -16.11 10.25
CA SER A 84 7.29 -14.69 10.05
C SER A 84 5.87 -14.21 10.22
N ALA A 85 5.74 -13.19 10.98
CA ALA A 85 4.67 -12.26 10.88
C ALA A 85 4.41 -11.80 9.43
N PHE A 86 5.31 -12.07 8.51
CA PHE A 86 5.23 -11.80 7.08
C PHE A 86 4.94 -13.05 6.25
N SER A 87 4.93 -14.26 6.84
CA SER A 87 4.45 -15.45 6.17
C SER A 87 2.94 -15.46 6.23
N TYR A 88 2.34 -15.56 5.15
CA TYR A 88 0.99 -16.00 4.81
C TYR A 88 0.04 -16.37 5.95
N THR A 89 -0.15 -15.51 6.86
CA THR A 89 -1.50 -15.30 7.32
C THR A 89 -2.18 -14.49 6.21
N PRO A 90 -3.44 -14.71 5.89
CA PRO A 90 -4.20 -13.85 4.98
C PRO A 90 -4.12 -12.37 5.36
N VAL A 91 -3.59 -12.10 6.51
CA VAL A 91 -3.35 -10.83 7.16
C VAL A 91 -1.88 -10.55 7.15
N THR A 92 -1.39 -10.13 6.03
CA THR A 92 0.05 -9.90 5.88
C THR A 92 0.47 -8.46 6.05
N ASP A 93 -0.47 -7.56 6.29
CA ASP A 93 -0.15 -6.17 6.59
C ASP A 93 -0.11 -5.94 8.09
N LEU A 94 1.04 -6.25 8.70
CA LEU A 94 1.27 -6.00 10.14
C LEU A 94 1.29 -4.53 10.50
N GLU A 95 1.51 -3.66 9.52
CA GLU A 95 1.47 -2.22 9.71
C GLU A 95 0.04 -1.75 9.99
N LYS A 96 -0.95 -2.56 9.59
CA LYS A 96 -2.37 -2.25 9.72
C LYS A 96 -3.03 -3.17 10.72
N ILE A 97 -3.94 -2.63 11.47
CA ILE A 97 -4.78 -3.40 12.38
C ILE A 97 -6.17 -3.56 11.77
N SER A 98 -6.80 -4.68 12.07
CA SER A 98 -8.23 -4.80 11.78
C SER A 98 -8.98 -3.85 12.70
N ILE A 99 -9.45 -2.73 12.17
CA ILE A 99 -10.26 -1.79 12.93
C ILE A 99 -11.71 -2.22 12.98
N GLY A 100 -11.98 -2.93 14.02
CA GLY A 100 -13.33 -3.34 14.35
C GLY A 100 -13.80 -4.57 13.60
N PRO A 101 -14.96 -5.04 13.95
CA PRO A 101 -15.59 -6.12 13.22
C PRO A 101 -15.76 -5.65 11.78
N THR A 102 -15.43 -6.51 10.87
CA THR A 102 -15.95 -6.37 9.51
C THR A 102 -17.41 -5.97 9.64
N PRO A 103 -17.84 -4.84 9.08
CA PRO A 103 -19.14 -4.22 9.41
C PRO A 103 -20.34 -5.11 9.17
N THR A 104 -20.15 -6.25 8.50
CA THR A 104 -21.21 -7.20 8.23
C THR A 104 -20.84 -8.56 8.80
N SER A 105 -21.72 -9.11 9.62
CA SER A 105 -21.71 -10.51 10.03
C SER A 105 -22.05 -11.47 8.87
N THR A 106 -22.34 -10.94 7.68
CA THR A 106 -22.80 -11.71 6.53
C THR A 106 -21.59 -12.11 5.69
N ALA A 107 -21.43 -13.40 5.48
CA ALA A 107 -20.45 -13.96 4.55
C ALA A 107 -20.63 -13.39 3.13
N VAL A 108 -19.53 -13.28 2.41
CA VAL A 108 -19.51 -12.83 1.02
C VAL A 108 -19.08 -14.01 0.14
N PRO A 109 -20.04 -14.83 -0.34
CA PRO A 109 -19.70 -15.95 -1.22
C PRO A 109 -19.23 -15.46 -2.59
N GLY A 110 -18.41 -16.29 -3.24
CA GLY A 110 -17.90 -15.95 -4.57
C GLY A 110 -16.68 -16.76 -4.99
N ILE A 111 -16.09 -16.36 -6.11
CA ILE A 111 -14.92 -17.03 -6.70
C ILE A 111 -13.64 -16.35 -6.25
N GLN A 112 -12.66 -17.13 -5.80
CA GLN A 112 -11.27 -16.71 -5.62
C GLN A 112 -10.37 -17.36 -6.66
N VAL A 113 -9.50 -16.56 -7.26
CA VAL A 113 -8.47 -17.00 -8.20
C VAL A 113 -7.11 -16.53 -7.71
N GLU A 114 -6.14 -17.44 -7.69
CA GLU A 114 -4.75 -17.18 -7.35
C GLU A 114 -3.85 -17.72 -8.45
N GLY A 115 -2.74 -17.05 -8.73
CA GLY A 115 -1.82 -17.51 -9.76
C GLY A 115 -0.59 -16.64 -9.91
N TRP A 116 0.27 -17.02 -10.85
CA TRP A 116 1.48 -16.29 -11.22
C TRP A 116 1.32 -15.66 -12.59
N PHE A 117 1.95 -14.51 -12.79
CA PHE A 117 2.03 -13.90 -14.13
C PHE A 117 2.95 -14.70 -15.04
N ALA A 118 2.48 -15.04 -16.24
CA ALA A 118 3.21 -15.88 -17.18
C ALA A 118 4.47 -15.22 -17.76
N ASP A 119 4.56 -13.93 -17.72
CA ASP A 119 5.65 -13.13 -18.28
C ASP A 119 6.74 -12.76 -17.25
N ASP A 120 6.62 -13.26 -16.01
CA ASP A 120 7.69 -13.19 -15.04
C ASP A 120 8.59 -14.43 -15.15
N PRO A 121 9.82 -14.28 -15.67
CA PRO A 121 10.72 -15.41 -15.84
C PRO A 121 11.21 -16.01 -14.52
N SER A 122 11.08 -15.26 -13.41
CA SER A 122 11.44 -15.76 -12.07
C SER A 122 10.33 -16.58 -11.42
N GLY A 123 9.07 -16.45 -11.90
CA GLY A 123 7.91 -17.10 -11.30
C GLY A 123 7.51 -16.58 -9.93
N GLU A 124 7.88 -15.34 -9.60
CA GLU A 124 7.64 -14.74 -8.30
C GLU A 124 6.46 -13.77 -8.29
N ALA A 125 6.11 -13.22 -9.46
CA ALA A 125 5.00 -12.29 -9.59
C ALA A 125 3.66 -13.00 -9.44
N ARG A 126 2.93 -12.67 -8.36
CA ARG A 126 1.66 -13.30 -7.99
C ARG A 126 0.51 -12.32 -8.03
N PHE A 127 -0.68 -12.87 -8.27
CA PHE A 127 -1.94 -12.12 -8.22
C PHE A 127 -3.03 -12.89 -7.47
N LEU A 128 -4.00 -12.12 -6.95
CA LEU A 128 -5.21 -12.60 -6.30
C LEU A 128 -6.40 -11.87 -6.92
N LEU A 129 -7.47 -12.62 -7.29
CA LEU A 129 -8.74 -12.05 -7.73
C LEU A 129 -9.86 -12.62 -6.86
N ARG A 130 -10.80 -11.76 -6.46
CA ARG A 130 -12.00 -12.14 -5.68
C ARG A 130 -13.25 -11.54 -6.34
N PHE A 131 -14.19 -12.39 -6.68
CA PHE A 131 -15.40 -12.03 -7.41
C PHE A 131 -16.63 -12.44 -6.60
N PRO A 132 -17.28 -11.51 -5.86
CA PRO A 132 -18.46 -11.81 -5.07
C PRO A 132 -19.64 -12.18 -5.97
N ASP A 133 -20.49 -13.13 -5.53
CA ASP A 133 -21.68 -13.54 -6.28
C ASP A 133 -22.65 -12.38 -6.49
N ASP A 134 -22.77 -11.47 -5.51
CA ASP A 134 -23.59 -10.26 -5.60
C ASP A 134 -22.74 -9.05 -5.99
N TRP A 135 -22.35 -9.00 -7.27
CA TRP A 135 -21.48 -7.96 -7.82
C TRP A 135 -22.23 -6.66 -8.14
N ASN A 136 -21.68 -5.52 -7.74
CA ASN A 136 -22.23 -4.18 -7.97
C ASN A 136 -21.81 -3.52 -9.30
N GLY A 137 -21.05 -4.21 -10.16
CA GLY A 137 -20.56 -3.67 -11.43
C GLY A 137 -19.23 -2.93 -11.34
N LYS A 138 -18.51 -2.98 -10.22
CA LYS A 138 -17.28 -2.23 -9.98
C LYS A 138 -16.12 -3.15 -9.59
N LEU A 139 -14.91 -2.69 -9.87
CA LEU A 139 -13.65 -3.39 -9.57
C LEU A 139 -12.72 -2.49 -8.75
N VAL A 140 -12.10 -3.04 -7.72
CA VAL A 140 -11.00 -2.42 -6.99
C VAL A 140 -9.73 -3.22 -7.22
N VAL A 141 -8.65 -2.53 -7.59
CA VAL A 141 -7.32 -3.12 -7.78
C VAL A 141 -6.39 -2.53 -6.73
N ALA A 142 -5.82 -3.39 -5.89
CA ALA A 142 -4.99 -2.97 -4.79
C ALA A 142 -3.49 -3.10 -5.08
N GLY A 143 -2.75 -2.06 -4.73
CA GLY A 143 -1.30 -2.07 -4.64
C GLY A 143 -0.84 -2.73 -3.35
N SER A 144 0.33 -3.39 -3.41
CA SER A 144 0.95 -4.07 -2.28
C SER A 144 1.87 -3.15 -1.48
N SER A 145 1.82 -3.23 -0.15
CA SER A 145 2.66 -2.45 0.76
C SER A 145 4.12 -2.95 0.84
N GLY A 146 4.85 -2.54 1.86
CA GLY A 146 6.22 -2.97 2.13
C GLY A 146 6.40 -4.47 2.22
N THR A 147 5.41 -5.19 2.73
CA THR A 147 5.44 -6.65 2.91
C THR A 147 5.28 -7.46 1.63
N ARG A 148 4.90 -6.87 0.51
CA ARG A 148 4.93 -7.49 -0.83
C ARG A 148 4.16 -8.79 -0.98
N SER A 149 2.93 -8.83 -0.53
CA SER A 149 2.04 -9.96 -0.71
C SER A 149 0.80 -9.55 -1.49
N GLU A 150 0.26 -10.45 -2.29
CA GLU A 150 -1.04 -10.32 -2.93
C GLU A 150 -2.18 -10.23 -1.92
N PHE A 151 -1.95 -10.63 -0.67
CA PHE A 151 -2.91 -10.53 0.45
C PHE A 151 -2.74 -9.25 1.28
N ASN A 152 -1.76 -8.41 0.98
CA ASN A 152 -1.49 -7.21 1.78
C ASN A 152 -2.69 -6.29 1.98
N GLY A 153 -3.54 -6.18 0.99
CA GLY A 153 -4.69 -5.29 1.04
C GLY A 153 -5.93 -5.90 1.71
N ASP A 154 -5.82 -7.08 2.30
CA ASP A 154 -7.01 -7.83 2.73
C ASP A 154 -7.83 -7.08 3.79
N TRP A 155 -7.26 -6.69 4.91
CA TRP A 155 -7.99 -5.99 5.96
C TRP A 155 -8.36 -4.56 5.58
N ALA A 156 -7.44 -3.87 4.95
CA ALA A 156 -7.62 -2.47 4.63
C ALA A 156 -8.63 -2.24 3.51
N TRP A 157 -8.60 -3.10 2.49
CA TRP A 157 -9.32 -2.89 1.24
C TRP A 157 -10.27 -4.03 0.88
N SER A 158 -9.79 -5.27 0.76
CA SER A 158 -10.62 -6.41 0.33
C SER A 158 -11.85 -6.57 1.22
N ASP A 159 -11.66 -6.66 2.55
CA ASP A 159 -12.75 -6.84 3.52
C ASP A 159 -13.68 -5.62 3.61
N TYR A 160 -13.22 -4.45 3.17
CA TYR A 160 -14.04 -3.25 3.09
C TYR A 160 -14.92 -3.19 1.84
N VAL A 161 -14.42 -3.66 0.69
CA VAL A 161 -15.10 -3.49 -0.60
C VAL A 161 -15.94 -4.70 -0.99
N LEU A 162 -15.54 -5.92 -0.63
CA LEU A 162 -16.28 -7.14 -0.94
C LEU A 162 -17.71 -7.14 -0.41
N PRO A 163 -17.98 -6.75 0.86
CA PRO A 163 -19.35 -6.67 1.39
C PRO A 163 -20.20 -5.61 0.70
N LYS A 164 -19.59 -4.68 -0.03
CA LYS A 164 -20.28 -3.68 -0.86
C LYS A 164 -20.51 -4.16 -2.29
N GLY A 165 -20.12 -5.40 -2.61
CA GLY A 165 -20.30 -6.03 -3.90
C GLY A 165 -19.22 -5.67 -4.94
N TYR A 166 -18.11 -5.02 -4.57
CA TYR A 166 -17.02 -4.82 -5.53
C TYR A 166 -16.30 -6.13 -5.80
N ALA A 167 -15.90 -6.34 -7.06
CA ALA A 167 -14.82 -7.28 -7.36
C ALA A 167 -13.49 -6.68 -6.86
N TYR A 168 -12.58 -7.54 -6.43
CA TYR A 168 -11.29 -7.15 -5.88
C TYR A 168 -10.15 -7.87 -6.58
N ALA A 169 -9.05 -7.19 -6.80
CA ALA A 169 -7.82 -7.74 -7.34
C ALA A 169 -6.60 -7.15 -6.63
N SER A 170 -5.55 -7.94 -6.49
CA SER A 170 -4.29 -7.51 -5.87
C SER A 170 -3.09 -8.28 -6.42
N GLN A 171 -1.89 -7.87 -6.06
CA GLN A 171 -0.63 -8.44 -6.54
C GLN A 171 0.52 -8.15 -5.55
N ASN A 172 1.63 -8.86 -5.70
CA ASN A 172 2.78 -8.78 -4.81
C ASN A 172 3.95 -7.91 -5.34
N LYS A 173 3.70 -6.99 -6.28
CA LYS A 173 4.72 -6.13 -6.94
C LYS A 173 5.73 -6.89 -7.80
N GLY A 174 5.45 -8.13 -8.15
CA GLY A 174 6.33 -8.97 -8.95
C GLY A 174 7.48 -9.59 -8.17
N VAL A 175 7.44 -9.57 -6.86
CA VAL A 175 8.46 -10.14 -5.98
C VAL A 175 7.80 -10.94 -4.86
N LEU A 176 8.50 -11.94 -4.37
CA LEU A 176 8.03 -12.68 -3.21
C LEU A 176 8.03 -11.80 -1.97
N ASN A 177 7.23 -12.21 -1.00
CA ASN A 177 7.20 -11.57 0.30
C ASN A 177 8.60 -11.56 0.91
N LEU A 178 8.95 -10.49 1.62
CA LEU A 178 10.18 -10.47 2.40
C LEU A 178 10.10 -11.47 3.55
N PHE A 179 11.24 -11.97 4.00
CA PHE A 179 11.28 -12.86 5.14
C PHE A 179 12.47 -12.54 6.05
N PHE A 180 12.32 -12.90 7.32
CA PHE A 180 13.36 -12.73 8.31
C PHE A 180 14.24 -13.96 8.39
N THR A 181 15.56 -13.75 8.46
CA THR A 181 16.53 -14.77 8.75
C THR A 181 17.16 -14.46 10.10
N SER A 182 17.19 -15.44 11.01
CA SER A 182 17.97 -15.33 12.23
C SER A 182 19.34 -15.92 11.97
N LEU A 183 20.33 -15.06 11.83
CA LEU A 183 21.72 -15.48 11.72
C LEU A 183 22.50 -14.78 12.82
N ALA A 184 23.13 -15.55 13.69
CA ALA A 184 24.14 -15.05 14.61
C ALA A 184 25.40 -14.65 13.82
N SER A 185 25.28 -13.65 12.96
CA SER A 185 26.35 -13.16 12.10
C SER A 185 26.30 -11.66 11.98
N ALA A 186 27.46 -11.04 12.13
CA ALA A 186 27.62 -9.61 11.86
C ALA A 186 27.65 -9.29 10.36
N THR A 187 27.77 -10.30 9.50
CA THR A 187 27.85 -10.13 8.04
C THR A 187 26.54 -10.51 7.38
N PRO A 188 26.14 -9.84 6.29
CA PRO A 188 24.94 -10.20 5.55
C PRO A 188 25.06 -11.63 5.00
N PRO A 189 24.00 -12.44 5.07
CA PRO A 189 24.00 -13.82 4.55
C PRO A 189 24.16 -13.86 3.02
N ASP A 190 23.70 -12.82 2.34
CA ASP A 190 23.78 -12.67 0.88
C ASP A 190 23.64 -11.20 0.48
N ALA A 191 23.82 -10.91 -0.81
CA ALA A 191 23.76 -9.55 -1.35
C ALA A 191 22.38 -8.90 -1.26
N SER A 192 21.30 -9.68 -1.10
CA SER A 192 19.93 -9.21 -1.04
C SER A 192 19.42 -8.99 0.39
N SER A 193 20.22 -9.33 1.38
CA SER A 193 19.86 -9.18 2.79
C SER A 193 20.23 -7.80 3.33
N CYS A 194 19.33 -7.25 4.10
CA CYS A 194 19.51 -6.02 4.87
C CYS A 194 19.32 -6.31 6.35
N ARG A 195 20.15 -5.72 7.20
CA ARG A 195 19.96 -5.82 8.64
C ARG A 195 18.69 -5.09 9.06
N LEU A 196 17.93 -5.66 9.99
CA LEU A 196 16.69 -5.02 10.44
C LEU A 196 16.99 -3.69 11.13
N ASN A 197 17.94 -3.70 12.04
CA ASN A 197 18.42 -2.52 12.77
C ASN A 197 19.85 -2.72 13.26
N PRO A 198 20.56 -1.68 13.73
CA PRO A 198 21.96 -1.74 14.08
C PRO A 198 22.31 -2.66 15.27
N VAL A 199 21.35 -2.93 16.14
CA VAL A 199 21.58 -3.73 17.36
C VAL A 199 21.06 -5.17 17.26
N SER A 200 20.36 -5.49 16.18
CA SER A 200 19.78 -6.80 15.92
C SER A 200 20.73 -7.66 15.05
N GLU A 201 20.77 -8.94 15.30
CA GLU A 201 21.37 -9.94 14.39
C GLU A 201 20.35 -10.48 13.38
N LEU A 202 19.19 -9.84 13.29
CA LEU A 202 18.11 -10.23 12.40
C LEU A 202 18.30 -9.58 11.03
N TRP A 203 18.30 -10.40 9.99
CA TRP A 203 18.40 -9.98 8.61
C TRP A 203 17.07 -10.14 7.90
N VAL A 204 16.77 -9.21 7.02
CA VAL A 204 15.60 -9.22 6.13
C VAL A 204 16.11 -9.44 4.71
N HIS A 205 15.61 -10.48 4.06
CA HIS A 205 15.94 -10.78 2.68
C HIS A 205 14.92 -10.12 1.74
N PHE A 206 15.42 -9.48 0.69
CA PHE A 206 14.62 -8.81 -0.34
C PHE A 206 14.86 -9.47 -1.70
N TYR A 207 13.90 -10.22 -2.19
CA TYR A 207 13.99 -10.98 -3.45
C TYR A 207 14.23 -10.16 -4.71
N ASP A 208 13.89 -8.90 -4.68
CA ASP A 208 14.01 -8.02 -5.82
C ASP A 208 15.46 -7.70 -6.26
N ASN A 209 16.47 -8.23 -5.54
CA ASN A 209 17.88 -8.08 -5.86
C ASN A 209 18.64 -9.45 -5.92
N ASP A 210 17.93 -10.57 -5.96
CA ASP A 210 18.47 -11.87 -5.57
C ASP A 210 19.63 -12.38 -6.39
N LEU A 211 19.67 -12.07 -7.68
CA LEU A 211 20.67 -12.69 -8.52
C LEU A 211 21.26 -11.67 -9.48
N PRO A 212 22.55 -11.77 -9.79
CA PRO A 212 23.15 -10.97 -10.85
C PRO A 212 22.33 -11.08 -12.13
N GLY A 213 21.82 -9.97 -12.64
CA GLY A 213 20.96 -9.90 -13.82
C GLY A 213 19.48 -10.21 -13.58
N ARG A 214 19.07 -10.53 -12.36
CA ARG A 214 17.65 -10.69 -11.97
C ARG A 214 17.13 -9.57 -11.06
N SER A 215 17.91 -8.53 -10.87
CA SER A 215 17.44 -7.33 -10.17
C SER A 215 16.07 -6.92 -10.69
N LYS A 216 15.08 -6.86 -9.82
CA LYS A 216 13.73 -6.43 -10.13
C LYS A 216 13.57 -4.96 -9.75
N PRO A 217 13.73 -4.04 -10.69
CA PRO A 217 13.64 -2.62 -10.40
C PRO A 217 12.23 -2.25 -9.96
N PHE A 218 12.08 -1.15 -9.24
CA PHE A 218 10.78 -0.60 -8.85
C PHE A 218 9.82 -0.34 -10.03
N THR A 219 10.30 -0.32 -11.27
CA THR A 219 9.47 -0.29 -12.49
C THR A 219 8.48 -1.46 -12.55
N GLN A 220 8.85 -2.63 -12.03
CA GLN A 220 7.95 -3.78 -11.95
C GLN A 220 6.76 -3.54 -11.02
N TRP A 221 6.90 -2.72 -10.00
CA TRP A 221 5.80 -2.39 -9.11
C TRP A 221 4.64 -1.74 -9.87
N THR A 222 4.94 -0.75 -10.71
CA THR A 222 3.95 -0.13 -11.58
C THR A 222 3.41 -1.10 -12.63
N ARG A 223 4.29 -1.88 -13.25
CA ARG A 223 3.93 -2.87 -14.26
C ARG A 223 2.89 -3.84 -13.74
N TYR A 224 3.15 -4.52 -12.62
CA TYR A 224 2.23 -5.54 -12.11
C TYR A 224 0.93 -4.95 -11.56
N MET A 225 0.91 -3.70 -11.12
CA MET A 225 -0.34 -3.00 -10.81
C MET A 225 -1.23 -2.87 -12.06
N ILE A 226 -0.64 -2.48 -13.19
CA ILE A 226 -1.34 -2.32 -14.48
C ILE A 226 -1.77 -3.69 -15.04
N GLU A 227 -0.88 -4.66 -15.02
CA GLU A 227 -1.18 -6.02 -15.51
C GLU A 227 -2.27 -6.70 -14.69
N THR A 228 -2.29 -6.47 -13.36
CA THR A 228 -3.38 -6.95 -12.50
C THR A 228 -4.72 -6.32 -12.89
N ALA A 229 -4.75 -5.03 -13.17
CA ALA A 229 -5.97 -4.37 -13.63
C ALA A 229 -6.48 -4.96 -14.94
N ALA A 230 -5.58 -5.14 -15.92
CA ALA A 230 -5.93 -5.74 -17.21
C ALA A 230 -6.42 -7.18 -17.06
N LEU A 231 -5.74 -7.98 -16.24
CA LEU A 231 -6.10 -9.37 -15.96
C LEU A 231 -7.47 -9.46 -15.28
N ALA A 232 -7.68 -8.66 -14.25
CA ALA A 232 -8.93 -8.63 -13.47
C ALA A 232 -10.12 -8.17 -14.33
N GLN A 233 -9.96 -7.15 -15.19
CA GLN A 233 -11.01 -6.69 -16.10
C GLN A 233 -11.42 -7.77 -17.09
N ARG A 234 -10.46 -8.56 -17.60
CA ARG A 234 -10.75 -9.72 -18.49
C ARG A 234 -11.55 -10.79 -17.71
N ALA A 235 -11.11 -11.14 -16.52
CA ALA A 235 -11.77 -12.14 -15.68
C ALA A 235 -13.18 -11.70 -15.24
N VAL A 236 -13.35 -10.45 -14.83
CA VAL A 236 -14.64 -9.82 -14.51
C VAL A 236 -15.61 -9.92 -15.69
N LYS A 237 -15.15 -9.54 -16.91
CA LYS A 237 -15.99 -9.64 -18.11
C LYS A 237 -16.50 -11.04 -18.37
N VAL A 238 -15.66 -12.05 -18.16
CA VAL A 238 -16.05 -13.45 -18.35
C VAL A 238 -16.97 -13.90 -17.23
N ASN A 239 -16.59 -13.68 -15.96
CA ASN A 239 -17.35 -14.13 -14.81
C ASN A 239 -18.76 -13.55 -14.78
N TYR A 240 -18.90 -12.24 -14.97
CA TYR A 240 -20.21 -11.57 -14.87
C TYR A 240 -20.90 -11.32 -16.21
N ARG A 241 -20.29 -11.72 -17.33
CA ARG A 241 -20.79 -11.44 -18.69
C ARG A 241 -20.89 -9.94 -19.03
N HIS A 242 -20.29 -9.09 -18.21
CA HIS A 242 -20.28 -7.64 -18.33
C HIS A 242 -18.90 -7.09 -17.96
N HIS A 243 -18.50 -5.98 -18.58
CA HIS A 243 -17.34 -5.22 -18.14
C HIS A 243 -17.63 -4.52 -16.80
N ALA A 244 -16.59 -4.32 -15.99
CA ALA A 244 -16.69 -3.38 -14.88
C ALA A 244 -17.06 -1.99 -15.43
N ARG A 245 -18.04 -1.35 -14.78
CA ARG A 245 -18.42 0.03 -15.13
C ARG A 245 -17.37 1.02 -14.65
N HIS A 246 -16.78 0.74 -13.51
CA HIS A 246 -15.72 1.55 -12.91
C HIS A 246 -14.66 0.64 -12.30
N THR A 247 -13.41 1.06 -12.43
CA THR A 247 -12.24 0.41 -11.84
C THR A 247 -11.45 1.43 -11.03
N TYR A 248 -11.23 1.14 -9.75
CA TYR A 248 -10.51 2.00 -8.83
C TYR A 248 -9.18 1.38 -8.43
N ALA A 249 -8.12 2.19 -8.36
CA ALA A 249 -6.87 1.81 -7.77
C ALA A 249 -6.86 2.21 -6.28
N VAL A 250 -6.41 1.31 -5.41
CA VAL A 250 -6.20 1.61 -3.99
C VAL A 250 -4.84 1.07 -3.56
N GLY A 251 -4.26 1.63 -2.51
CA GLY A 251 -3.00 1.09 -2.02
C GLY A 251 -2.45 1.87 -0.84
N THR A 252 -1.67 1.18 -0.01
CA THR A 252 -1.05 1.71 1.20
C THR A 252 0.46 1.72 1.03
N SER A 253 1.16 2.76 1.52
CA SER A 253 2.61 2.80 1.52
C SER A 253 3.18 2.66 0.09
N ASN A 254 4.01 1.66 -0.18
CA ASN A 254 4.46 1.36 -1.55
C ASN A 254 3.29 1.05 -2.50
N GLY A 255 2.17 0.54 -1.99
CA GLY A 255 0.94 0.39 -2.78
C GLY A 255 0.31 1.73 -3.17
N GLY A 256 0.39 2.73 -2.30
CA GLY A 256 0.01 4.11 -2.62
C GLY A 256 0.89 4.71 -3.73
N TYR A 257 2.20 4.43 -3.72
CA TYR A 257 3.06 4.75 -4.85
C TYR A 257 2.57 4.10 -6.15
N GLN A 258 2.18 2.81 -6.11
CA GLN A 258 1.63 2.13 -7.29
C GLN A 258 0.36 2.82 -7.81
N VAL A 259 -0.50 3.31 -6.91
CA VAL A 259 -1.69 4.10 -7.29
C VAL A 259 -1.28 5.39 -8.01
N ARG A 260 -0.35 6.17 -7.46
CA ARG A 260 0.16 7.40 -8.10
C ARG A 260 0.65 7.10 -9.51
N ARG A 261 1.52 6.11 -9.65
CA ARG A 261 2.09 5.72 -10.94
C ARG A 261 1.05 5.19 -11.93
N ALA A 262 0.06 4.43 -11.45
CA ALA A 262 -1.02 3.94 -12.31
C ALA A 262 -1.85 5.09 -12.90
N MET A 263 -2.17 6.11 -12.09
CA MET A 263 -2.90 7.29 -12.56
C MET A 263 -2.09 8.18 -13.51
N GLU A 264 -0.76 8.12 -13.45
CA GLU A 264 0.13 8.86 -14.32
C GLU A 264 0.43 8.12 -15.63
N ALA A 265 0.60 6.78 -15.57
CA ALA A 265 1.16 5.97 -16.64
C ALA A 265 0.14 5.14 -17.41
N ALA A 266 -1.00 4.81 -16.82
CA ALA A 266 -1.99 3.90 -17.40
C ALA A 266 -3.45 4.29 -17.01
N PRO A 267 -3.84 5.55 -17.25
CA PRO A 267 -5.16 6.07 -16.87
C PRO A 267 -6.33 5.38 -17.58
N GLU A 268 -6.07 4.64 -18.65
CA GLU A 268 -7.07 3.88 -19.39
C GLU A 268 -7.62 2.68 -18.64
N PHE A 269 -6.89 2.18 -17.64
CA PHE A 269 -7.33 1.05 -16.82
C PHE A 269 -8.15 1.46 -15.59
N PHE A 270 -8.15 2.76 -15.25
CA PHE A 270 -8.71 3.22 -13.98
C PHE A 270 -9.56 4.46 -14.15
N ASP A 271 -10.60 4.57 -13.32
CA ASP A 271 -11.46 5.76 -13.23
C ASP A 271 -11.05 6.69 -12.08
N GLY A 272 -10.19 6.23 -11.20
CA GLY A 272 -9.61 7.02 -10.12
C GLY A 272 -8.83 6.18 -9.10
N GLY A 273 -8.17 6.84 -8.16
CA GLY A 273 -7.34 6.17 -7.16
C GLY A 273 -7.38 6.79 -5.77
N VAL A 274 -7.22 5.92 -4.77
CA VAL A 274 -6.96 6.32 -3.38
C VAL A 274 -5.56 5.86 -3.00
N ASP A 275 -4.71 6.82 -2.77
CA ASP A 275 -3.35 6.68 -2.29
C ASP A 275 -3.33 6.91 -0.78
N TRP A 276 -3.07 5.86 -0.02
CA TRP A 276 -2.94 5.95 1.42
C TRP A 276 -1.45 5.91 1.79
N GLU A 277 -0.91 7.06 2.17
CA GLU A 277 0.50 7.25 2.58
C GLU A 277 1.52 6.75 1.56
N GLY A 278 1.25 6.99 0.27
CA GLY A 278 2.12 6.49 -0.78
C GLY A 278 3.51 7.11 -0.73
N THR A 279 4.50 6.29 -1.05
CA THR A 279 5.89 6.75 -1.19
C THR A 279 6.01 7.76 -2.33
N TYR A 280 6.70 8.86 -2.09
CA TYR A 280 7.09 9.83 -3.12
C TYR A 280 8.51 9.56 -3.60
N ILE A 281 8.69 9.52 -4.91
CA ILE A 281 10.00 9.38 -5.54
C ILE A 281 10.19 10.55 -6.49
N GLY A 282 11.07 11.47 -6.13
CA GLY A 282 11.56 12.54 -6.99
C GLY A 282 13.07 12.45 -7.14
N ALA A 283 13.58 12.97 -8.23
CA ALA A 283 15.01 12.94 -8.53
C ALA A 283 15.86 13.60 -7.43
N LEU A 284 15.35 14.67 -6.82
CA LEU A 284 16.04 15.44 -5.78
C LEU A 284 15.40 15.33 -4.40
N ASP A 285 14.33 14.57 -4.27
CA ASP A 285 13.62 14.38 -2.99
C ASP A 285 12.97 12.99 -2.96
N ASN A 286 13.49 12.12 -2.13
CA ASN A 286 13.03 10.75 -1.96
C ASN A 286 13.49 10.21 -0.60
N ILE A 287 13.22 8.96 -0.31
CA ILE A 287 13.53 8.36 0.99
C ILE A 287 15.02 8.34 1.32
N LEU A 288 15.91 8.29 0.32
CA LEU A 288 17.37 8.37 0.53
C LEU A 288 17.87 9.77 0.86
N VAL A 289 17.00 10.78 0.81
CA VAL A 289 17.29 12.13 1.31
C VAL A 289 16.87 12.29 2.77
N THR A 290 15.87 11.55 3.20
CA THR A 290 15.25 11.73 4.53
C THR A 290 15.78 10.77 5.57
N LEU A 291 15.94 9.48 5.22
CA LEU A 291 16.36 8.45 6.17
C LEU A 291 17.78 8.64 6.71
N PRO A 292 18.82 8.90 5.86
CA PRO A 292 20.19 8.99 6.37
C PRO A 292 20.36 10.02 7.50
N PRO A 293 19.87 11.26 7.38
CA PRO A 293 19.98 12.23 8.49
C PRO A 293 19.25 11.80 9.76
N ALA A 294 18.12 11.07 9.64
CA ALA A 294 17.42 10.58 10.81
C ALA A 294 18.23 9.50 11.54
N ILE A 295 18.73 8.52 10.78
CA ILE A 295 19.54 7.41 11.30
C ILE A 295 20.82 7.94 11.97
N GLU A 296 21.55 8.83 11.29
CA GLU A 296 22.80 9.42 11.79
C GLU A 296 22.64 10.17 13.11
N ASN A 297 21.52 10.87 13.28
CA ASN A 297 21.28 11.67 14.48
C ASN A 297 20.60 10.89 15.62
N PHE A 298 20.05 9.70 15.36
CA PHE A 298 19.25 8.99 16.34
C PHE A 298 20.07 8.59 17.58
N GLY A 299 21.31 8.09 17.42
CA GLY A 299 22.16 7.73 18.55
C GLY A 299 22.47 8.93 19.49
N ALA A 300 22.71 10.11 18.90
CA ALA A 300 22.90 11.33 19.70
C ALA A 300 21.61 11.80 20.39
N TYR A 301 20.45 11.57 19.75
CA TYR A 301 19.14 11.82 20.36
C TYR A 301 18.90 10.91 21.58
N VAL A 302 19.18 9.62 21.48
CA VAL A 302 19.13 8.68 22.63
C VAL A 302 20.08 9.12 23.74
N ALA A 303 21.32 9.49 23.40
CA ALA A 303 22.32 9.96 24.36
C ALA A 303 21.92 11.27 25.08
N SER A 304 21.03 12.08 24.47
CA SER A 304 20.46 13.27 25.10
C SER A 304 19.35 12.95 26.14
N GLY A 305 18.98 11.67 26.30
CA GLY A 305 17.83 11.26 27.10
C GLY A 305 16.49 11.57 26.43
N TYR A 306 16.45 11.52 25.12
CA TYR A 306 15.27 11.84 24.30
C TYR A 306 14.80 13.30 24.45
N ASP A 307 15.76 14.24 24.59
CA ASP A 307 15.44 15.66 24.69
C ASP A 307 14.97 16.21 23.32
N PRO A 308 13.69 16.63 23.20
CA PRO A 308 13.16 17.16 21.95
C PRO A 308 13.82 18.49 21.52
N ASN A 309 14.54 19.15 22.42
CA ASN A 309 15.27 20.37 22.13
C ASN A 309 16.74 20.14 21.76
N SER A 310 17.21 18.89 21.83
CA SER A 310 18.58 18.55 21.44
C SER A 310 18.87 18.90 19.97
N ALA A 311 20.13 19.15 19.65
CA ALA A 311 20.55 19.38 18.26
C ALA A 311 20.21 18.19 17.35
N ALA A 312 20.29 16.97 17.89
CA ALA A 312 19.95 15.74 17.19
C ALA A 312 18.46 15.66 16.84
N ALA A 313 17.56 15.93 17.81
CA ALA A 313 16.12 15.99 17.54
C ALA A 313 15.80 17.02 16.45
N LYS A 314 16.40 18.20 16.53
CA LYS A 314 16.18 19.26 15.52
C LYS A 314 16.71 18.87 14.14
N ALA A 315 17.80 18.11 14.07
CA ALA A 315 18.31 17.61 12.80
C ALA A 315 17.34 16.59 12.16
N ILE A 316 16.78 15.68 12.94
CA ILE A 316 15.77 14.72 12.49
C ILE A 316 14.50 15.45 12.01
N GLU A 317 13.98 16.40 12.77
CA GLU A 317 12.83 17.23 12.37
C GLU A 317 13.12 18.04 11.08
N ALA A 318 14.35 18.54 10.92
CA ALA A 318 14.78 19.27 9.73
C ALA A 318 14.83 18.38 8.47
N ALA A 319 15.10 17.09 8.63
CA ALA A 319 14.98 16.10 7.56
C ALA A 319 13.52 15.84 7.12
N GLY A 320 12.55 16.35 7.88
CA GLY A 320 11.14 16.29 7.53
C GLY A 320 10.26 15.51 8.51
N TYR A 321 10.87 14.83 9.46
CA TYR A 321 10.15 13.98 10.42
C TYR A 321 9.22 14.78 11.33
N PRO A 322 8.11 14.17 11.78
CA PRO A 322 7.27 14.77 12.82
C PRO A 322 8.03 14.81 14.17
N PRO A 323 7.59 15.61 15.14
CA PRO A 323 8.14 15.55 16.49
C PRO A 323 7.98 14.14 17.07
N ASP A 324 8.93 13.73 17.92
CA ASP A 324 8.83 12.43 18.60
C ASP A 324 7.73 12.43 19.67
N ILE A 325 7.20 11.26 19.96
CA ILE A 325 6.30 11.02 21.11
C ILE A 325 7.06 10.13 22.09
N VAL A 326 7.29 10.64 23.29
CA VAL A 326 7.99 9.90 24.35
C VAL A 326 6.97 9.30 25.30
N ASN A 327 6.99 7.97 25.43
CA ASN A 327 6.17 7.23 26.39
C ASN A 327 6.99 6.89 27.63
N THR A 328 6.83 7.70 28.67
CA THR A 328 7.50 7.49 29.98
C THR A 328 6.74 6.55 30.91
N SER A 329 5.58 6.05 30.50
CA SER A 329 4.78 5.12 31.31
C SER A 329 5.28 3.67 31.25
N VAL A 330 6.22 3.39 30.35
CA VAL A 330 6.87 2.09 30.18
C VAL A 330 8.33 2.15 30.62
N THR A 331 8.90 1.00 30.98
CA THR A 331 10.30 0.89 31.40
C THR A 331 10.95 -0.27 30.64
N PRO A 332 12.00 -0.03 29.84
CA PRO A 332 12.65 1.27 29.58
C PRO A 332 11.72 2.27 28.87
N THR A 333 12.07 3.56 28.91
CA THR A 333 11.36 4.60 28.15
C THR A 333 11.33 4.25 26.68
N ASP A 334 10.17 4.39 26.08
CA ASP A 334 9.92 4.12 24.68
C ASP A 334 9.53 5.39 23.93
N THR A 335 9.87 5.48 22.66
CA THR A 335 9.51 6.61 21.81
C THR A 335 9.09 6.16 20.42
N LEU A 336 8.25 6.97 19.75
CA LEU A 336 7.81 6.69 18.40
C LEU A 336 9.01 6.53 17.43
N TRP A 337 10.02 7.39 17.52
CA TRP A 337 11.20 7.27 16.69
C TRP A 337 12.05 6.04 17.02
N LEU A 338 12.08 5.59 18.29
CA LEU A 338 12.76 4.35 18.68
C LEU A 338 12.14 3.14 18.00
N GLU A 339 10.81 3.06 17.95
CA GLU A 339 10.11 1.99 17.24
C GLU A 339 10.47 1.98 15.75
N TYR A 340 10.45 3.16 15.10
CA TYR A 340 10.81 3.26 13.69
C TYR A 340 12.29 2.97 13.41
N TRP A 341 13.20 3.39 14.28
CA TRP A 341 14.62 3.06 14.17
C TRP A 341 14.85 1.55 14.35
N THR A 342 14.12 0.93 15.27
CA THR A 342 14.27 -0.49 15.57
C THR A 342 13.73 -1.39 14.45
N GLU A 343 12.64 -0.98 13.77
CA GLU A 343 11.92 -1.88 12.88
C GLU A 343 12.01 -1.51 11.39
N PHE A 344 12.27 -0.24 11.07
CA PHE A 344 12.07 0.23 9.69
C PHE A 344 13.20 1.04 9.07
N TRP A 345 13.83 1.96 9.79
CA TRP A 345 14.68 2.96 9.14
C TRP A 345 15.89 2.36 8.44
N GLU A 346 16.67 1.56 9.15
CA GLU A 346 17.89 0.95 8.59
C GLU A 346 17.58 0.01 7.42
N VAL A 347 16.64 -0.90 7.64
CA VAL A 347 16.28 -1.89 6.62
C VAL A 347 15.70 -1.24 5.39
N THR A 348 14.95 -0.15 5.54
CA THR A 348 14.38 0.59 4.42
C THR A 348 15.46 1.34 3.65
N GLN A 349 16.36 2.04 4.34
CA GLN A 349 17.48 2.72 3.69
C GLN A 349 18.34 1.73 2.90
N CYS A 350 18.73 0.62 3.52
CA CYS A 350 19.51 -0.44 2.89
C CYS A 350 18.85 -0.96 1.60
N GLN A 351 17.56 -1.29 1.68
CA GLN A 351 16.82 -1.78 0.52
C GLN A 351 16.82 -0.77 -0.64
N TRP A 352 16.59 0.50 -0.34
CA TRP A 352 16.54 1.54 -1.37
C TRP A 352 17.91 1.84 -1.96
N GLN A 353 18.96 1.86 -1.13
CA GLN A 353 20.33 2.01 -1.58
C GLN A 353 20.73 0.89 -2.54
N LYS A 354 20.48 -0.38 -2.17
CA LYS A 354 20.80 -1.53 -3.02
C LYS A 354 20.13 -1.47 -4.39
N ARG A 355 18.99 -0.79 -4.52
CA ARG A 355 18.28 -0.64 -5.80
C ARG A 355 18.78 0.52 -6.63
N PHE A 356 19.00 1.67 -6.03
CA PHE A 356 19.35 2.89 -6.75
C PHE A 356 20.84 3.10 -6.85
N ASP A 357 21.59 2.63 -5.86
CA ASP A 357 23.04 2.79 -5.78
C ASP A 357 23.71 1.46 -5.37
N PRO A 358 23.65 0.43 -6.22
CA PRO A 358 24.22 -0.88 -5.91
C PRO A 358 25.76 -0.83 -5.78
N SER A 359 26.40 0.24 -6.21
CA SER A 359 27.86 0.45 -6.05
C SER A 359 28.24 0.91 -4.65
N TRP A 360 27.27 1.32 -3.82
CA TRP A 360 27.51 1.67 -2.42
C TRP A 360 27.78 0.42 -1.59
N VAL A 361 29.03 0.24 -1.19
CA VAL A 361 29.51 -1.01 -0.60
C VAL A 361 29.49 -1.04 0.93
N THR A 362 29.20 0.08 1.60
CA THR A 362 29.26 0.17 3.07
C THR A 362 28.26 -0.77 3.74
N TYR A 363 27.15 -1.05 3.09
CA TYR A 363 26.20 -2.04 3.56
C TYR A 363 26.68 -3.49 3.43
N THR A 364 27.68 -3.76 2.62
CA THR A 364 28.16 -5.14 2.40
C THR A 364 29.07 -5.63 3.52
N ASP A 365 29.73 -4.75 4.25
CA ASP A 365 30.56 -5.09 5.41
C ASP A 365 29.80 -5.04 6.75
N GLY A 366 28.60 -4.53 6.73
CA GLY A 366 27.67 -4.58 7.86
C GLY A 366 28.09 -3.75 9.08
N VAL A 367 29.15 -2.98 9.01
CA VAL A 367 29.73 -2.32 10.19
C VAL A 367 29.50 -0.81 10.17
N GLY A 368 29.62 -0.17 9.03
CA GLY A 368 29.52 1.29 8.93
C GLY A 368 28.09 1.80 9.16
N ASP A 369 27.17 1.33 8.36
CA ASP A 369 25.80 1.84 8.35
C ASP A 369 24.90 1.21 9.40
N VAL A 370 25.17 -0.05 9.77
CA VAL A 370 24.46 -0.74 10.86
C VAL A 370 24.76 -0.16 12.25
N THR A 371 25.74 0.71 12.37
CA THR A 371 26.03 1.40 13.63
C THR A 371 25.46 2.83 13.67
N GLY A 372 24.68 3.23 12.67
CA GLY A 372 24.19 4.61 12.55
C GLY A 372 25.30 5.61 12.23
N THR A 373 26.48 5.12 11.83
CA THR A 373 27.62 5.96 11.41
C THR A 373 27.74 6.07 9.90
N GLY A 374 26.86 5.39 9.17
CA GLY A 374 26.83 5.45 7.74
C GLY A 374 26.36 6.79 7.25
N THR A 375 27.26 7.46 6.58
CA THR A 375 27.09 8.79 6.01
C THR A 375 26.66 8.69 4.56
N TYR A 376 25.46 8.15 4.30
CA TYR A 376 24.95 8.14 2.94
C TYR A 376 24.54 9.54 2.51
N ASP A 377 25.42 10.23 1.82
CA ASP A 377 25.11 11.51 1.19
C ASP A 377 24.56 11.27 -0.22
N TYR A 378 23.24 11.28 -0.35
CA TYR A 378 22.53 11.06 -1.61
C TYR A 378 23.00 12.00 -2.72
N TYR A 379 23.19 13.28 -2.43
CA TYR A 379 23.59 14.27 -3.45
C TYR A 379 25.04 14.07 -3.89
N ALA A 380 25.94 13.78 -2.96
CA ALA A 380 27.31 13.44 -3.30
C ALA A 380 27.36 12.15 -4.14
N ARG A 381 26.50 11.16 -3.84
CA ARG A 381 26.41 9.92 -4.61
C ARG A 381 25.87 10.14 -6.02
N LEU A 382 24.85 10.96 -6.20
CA LEU A 382 24.34 11.35 -7.53
C LEU A 382 25.41 11.99 -8.42
N LEU A 383 26.32 12.77 -7.82
CA LEU A 383 27.42 13.39 -8.53
C LEU A 383 28.54 12.39 -8.85
N ALA A 384 28.79 11.44 -7.95
CA ALA A 384 29.85 10.46 -8.10
C ALA A 384 29.51 9.31 -9.05
N ASP A 385 28.24 8.90 -9.08
CA ASP A 385 27.75 7.80 -9.91
C ASP A 385 26.57 8.24 -10.80
N PRO A 386 26.82 8.56 -12.07
CA PRO A 386 25.78 9.00 -13.00
C PRO A 386 24.73 7.93 -13.32
N SER A 387 24.94 6.66 -12.92
CA SER A 387 23.99 5.58 -13.18
C SER A 387 22.77 5.61 -12.24
N ILE A 388 22.85 6.33 -11.12
CA ILE A 388 21.80 6.43 -10.11
C ILE A 388 20.60 7.20 -10.65
N LEU A 389 20.83 8.38 -11.22
CA LEU A 389 19.75 9.27 -11.66
C LEU A 389 18.78 8.63 -12.67
N PRO A 390 19.24 7.95 -13.74
CA PRO A 390 18.33 7.27 -14.67
C PRO A 390 17.43 6.23 -14.01
N GLN A 391 17.91 5.51 -13.00
CA GLN A 391 17.12 4.51 -12.27
C GLN A 391 15.99 5.18 -11.47
N ILE A 392 16.28 6.31 -10.83
CA ILE A 392 15.27 7.09 -10.09
C ILE A 392 14.25 7.69 -11.06
N LEU A 393 14.69 8.29 -12.16
CA LEU A 393 13.79 8.88 -13.17
C LEU A 393 12.85 7.86 -13.81
N ALA A 394 13.28 6.60 -13.93
CA ALA A 394 12.42 5.52 -14.44
C ALA A 394 11.21 5.22 -13.55
N VAL A 395 11.29 5.54 -12.26
CA VAL A 395 10.26 5.26 -11.26
C VAL A 395 9.71 6.53 -10.60
N GLU A 396 10.15 7.70 -11.04
CA GLU A 396 9.73 8.99 -10.49
C GLU A 396 8.20 9.17 -10.56
N THR A 397 7.64 9.69 -9.47
CA THR A 397 6.25 10.18 -9.45
C THR A 397 6.20 11.59 -10.01
N THR A 398 5.58 11.73 -11.17
CA THR A 398 5.65 12.97 -11.97
C THR A 398 4.57 14.00 -11.62
N GLY A 399 3.55 13.59 -10.87
CA GLY A 399 2.38 14.41 -10.58
C GLY A 399 1.43 14.63 -11.77
N ARG A 400 1.70 14.05 -12.93
CA ARG A 400 0.88 14.18 -14.16
C ARG A 400 -0.30 13.21 -14.14
N ILE A 401 -1.16 13.36 -13.15
CA ILE A 401 -2.35 12.51 -13.01
C ILE A 401 -3.39 12.84 -14.08
N GLN A 402 -3.95 11.79 -14.68
CA GLN A 402 -4.99 11.90 -15.71
C GLN A 402 -6.36 11.40 -15.20
N ARG A 403 -6.42 10.88 -13.99
CA ARG A 403 -7.63 10.45 -13.29
C ARG A 403 -7.66 11.04 -11.89
N PRO A 404 -8.84 11.17 -11.27
CA PRO A 404 -8.94 11.68 -9.90
C PRO A 404 -8.11 10.85 -8.91
N VAL A 405 -7.38 11.54 -8.05
CA VAL A 405 -6.59 10.92 -6.97
C VAL A 405 -6.92 11.59 -5.64
N ILE A 406 -7.15 10.78 -4.64
CA ILE A 406 -7.22 11.21 -3.25
C ILE A 406 -6.05 10.60 -2.50
N THR A 407 -5.17 11.43 -1.98
CA THR A 407 -4.13 11.03 -1.03
C THR A 407 -4.65 11.21 0.39
N VAL A 408 -4.49 10.19 1.23
CA VAL A 408 -4.76 10.26 2.67
C VAL A 408 -3.47 9.95 3.41
N ALA A 409 -3.01 10.84 4.28
CA ALA A 409 -1.72 10.68 4.95
C ALA A 409 -1.76 11.16 6.40
N GLY A 410 -1.00 10.50 7.26
CA GLY A 410 -0.88 10.84 8.66
C GLY A 410 0.18 11.91 8.90
N THR A 411 -0.10 12.83 9.83
CA THR A 411 0.87 13.87 10.17
C THR A 411 2.02 13.39 11.04
N MET A 412 1.84 12.24 11.72
CA MET A 412 2.82 11.61 12.61
C MET A 412 3.48 10.38 11.99
N ASP A 413 3.40 10.24 10.65
CA ASP A 413 4.14 9.22 9.93
C ASP A 413 5.65 9.48 10.04
N ALA A 414 6.35 8.59 10.75
CA ALA A 414 7.80 8.64 10.90
C ALA A 414 8.54 7.61 10.04
N LEU A 415 7.86 6.92 9.11
CA LEU A 415 8.48 6.17 8.02
C LEU A 415 8.49 7.00 6.74
N LEU A 416 7.36 7.57 6.40
CA LEU A 416 7.15 8.38 5.20
C LEU A 416 6.69 9.81 5.61
N PRO A 417 7.60 10.63 6.15
CA PRO A 417 7.23 11.92 6.73
C PRO A 417 6.39 12.77 5.79
N ILE A 418 5.23 13.21 6.25
CA ILE A 418 4.21 13.88 5.42
C ILE A 418 4.78 15.05 4.61
N LYS A 419 5.73 15.81 5.20
CA LYS A 419 6.37 16.98 4.55
C LYS A 419 7.11 16.58 3.28
N LYS A 420 7.71 15.38 3.26
CA LYS A 420 8.59 14.88 2.21
C LYS A 420 7.94 13.83 1.30
N GLN A 421 6.75 13.38 1.66
CA GLN A 421 6.04 12.35 0.93
C GLN A 421 4.71 12.87 0.37
N ALA A 422 3.65 12.95 1.15
CA ALA A 422 2.33 13.34 0.65
C ALA A 422 2.27 14.81 0.21
N ARG A 423 2.87 15.73 1.00
CA ARG A 423 2.92 17.15 0.64
C ARG A 423 3.83 17.43 -0.56
N ALA A 424 4.96 16.72 -0.65
CA ALA A 424 5.85 16.82 -1.81
C ALA A 424 5.17 16.32 -3.09
N TYR A 425 4.37 15.25 -2.99
CA TYR A 425 3.56 14.79 -4.13
C TYR A 425 2.46 15.77 -4.51
N GLU A 426 1.74 16.36 -3.54
CA GLU A 426 0.78 17.44 -3.81
C GLU A 426 1.44 18.59 -4.56
N ASP A 427 2.61 19.07 -4.08
CA ASP A 427 3.36 20.14 -4.74
C ASP A 427 3.76 19.75 -6.16
N ARG A 428 4.14 18.49 -6.40
CA ARG A 428 4.47 17.96 -7.72
C ARG A 428 3.25 17.93 -8.65
N VAL A 429 2.08 17.53 -8.15
CA VAL A 429 0.81 17.59 -8.90
C VAL A 429 0.45 19.03 -9.26
N LEU A 430 0.57 19.94 -8.31
CA LEU A 430 0.27 21.37 -8.56
C LEU A 430 1.25 21.99 -9.56
N GLU A 431 2.53 21.61 -9.51
CA GLU A 431 3.54 22.07 -10.47
C GLU A 431 3.24 21.53 -11.88
N SER A 432 2.92 20.24 -12.01
CA SER A 432 2.62 19.63 -13.31
C SER A 432 1.46 20.34 -14.03
N ARG A 433 0.47 20.81 -13.28
CA ARG A 433 -0.71 21.54 -13.80
C ARG A 433 -0.38 22.92 -14.37
N LYS A 434 0.71 23.56 -13.94
CA LYS A 434 1.12 24.87 -14.52
C LYS A 434 1.55 24.72 -15.98
N HIS A 435 2.03 23.52 -16.35
CA HIS A 435 2.55 23.24 -17.68
C HIS A 435 1.55 22.54 -18.61
N ASP A 436 0.49 21.96 -18.06
CA ASP A 436 -0.56 21.27 -18.83
C ASP A 436 -1.92 21.86 -18.44
N ARG A 437 -2.48 22.69 -19.32
CA ARG A 437 -3.74 23.42 -19.07
C ARG A 437 -4.98 22.63 -19.45
N ASP A 438 -4.84 21.53 -20.18
CA ASP A 438 -5.98 20.84 -20.79
C ASP A 438 -6.45 19.60 -20.02
N HIS A 439 -5.64 19.07 -19.09
CA HIS A 439 -5.93 17.82 -18.38
C HIS A 439 -5.73 17.97 -16.87
N HIS A 440 -6.79 18.40 -16.17
CA HIS A 440 -6.76 18.60 -14.71
C HIS A 440 -7.69 17.62 -14.00
N ALA A 441 -7.27 16.36 -13.89
CA ALA A 441 -7.97 15.44 -13.02
C ALA A 441 -7.94 15.96 -11.56
N PRO A 442 -9.02 15.85 -10.80
CA PRO A 442 -9.04 16.28 -9.40
C PRO A 442 -7.98 15.58 -8.57
N TYR A 443 -7.29 16.35 -7.73
CA TYR A 443 -6.42 15.84 -6.69
C TYR A 443 -6.85 16.41 -5.34
N ARG A 444 -6.85 15.58 -4.31
CA ARG A 444 -7.13 15.97 -2.93
C ARG A 444 -6.11 15.34 -2.00
N LEU A 445 -5.65 16.12 -1.02
CA LEU A 445 -4.86 15.65 0.10
C LEU A 445 -5.68 15.81 1.39
N TYR A 446 -5.91 14.69 2.07
CA TYR A 446 -6.54 14.68 3.39
C TYR A 446 -5.49 14.28 4.41
N GLU A 447 -5.09 15.22 5.26
CA GLU A 447 -4.10 15.00 6.30
C GLU A 447 -4.80 14.60 7.60
N VAL A 448 -4.55 13.39 8.07
CA VAL A 448 -5.07 12.90 9.36
C VAL A 448 -4.13 13.37 10.47
N GLN A 449 -4.58 14.34 11.25
CA GLN A 449 -3.79 14.86 12.37
C GLN A 449 -3.55 13.76 13.41
N ASN A 450 -2.31 13.60 13.86
CA ASN A 450 -1.82 12.49 14.67
C ASN A 450 -1.89 11.10 13.99
N GLY A 451 -2.26 10.99 12.71
CA GLY A 451 -2.20 9.74 11.98
C GLY A 451 -0.77 9.23 11.83
N ASN A 452 -0.57 7.91 11.94
CA ASN A 452 0.74 7.28 11.89
C ASN A 452 0.76 6.11 10.92
N HIS A 453 1.89 5.90 10.24
CA HIS A 453 2.05 4.84 9.24
C HIS A 453 1.76 3.45 9.79
N ILE A 454 2.34 3.15 10.95
CA ILE A 454 2.13 1.88 11.65
C ILE A 454 0.96 2.04 12.62
N GLU A 455 -0.24 1.71 12.18
CA GLU A 455 -1.45 1.90 12.99
C GLU A 455 -1.45 1.10 14.30
N ALA A 456 -0.72 -0.03 14.34
CA ALA A 456 -0.55 -0.82 15.56
C ALA A 456 0.11 -0.02 16.69
N TYR A 457 0.90 1.00 16.36
CA TYR A 457 1.52 1.87 17.37
C TYR A 457 0.53 2.74 18.15
N THR A 458 -0.73 2.84 17.72
CA THR A 458 -1.79 3.44 18.54
C THR A 458 -2.00 2.72 19.87
N LEU A 459 -1.57 1.45 19.97
CA LEU A 459 -1.61 0.68 21.21
C LEU A 459 -0.51 1.11 22.18
N LEU A 460 0.63 1.59 21.68
CA LEU A 460 1.78 2.06 22.47
C LEU A 460 1.70 3.57 22.73
N PHE A 461 1.18 4.31 21.76
CA PHE A 461 1.08 5.78 21.78
C PHE A 461 -0.38 6.22 21.56
N PRO A 462 -1.18 6.33 22.66
CA PRO A 462 -2.61 6.67 22.55
C PRO A 462 -2.91 8.05 21.94
N GLN A 463 -1.89 8.88 21.77
CA GLN A 463 -1.99 10.17 21.07
C GLN A 463 -2.21 10.01 19.57
N LEU A 464 -1.76 8.89 19.00
CA LEU A 464 -1.86 8.59 17.58
C LEU A 464 -3.30 8.30 17.15
N GLN A 465 -3.57 8.43 15.86
CA GLN A 465 -4.86 8.21 15.23
C GLN A 465 -4.75 7.20 14.08
N LEU A 466 -5.82 6.45 13.88
CA LEU A 466 -5.94 5.53 12.74
C LEU A 466 -6.21 6.32 11.46
N ILE A 467 -5.57 5.93 10.36
CA ILE A 467 -5.77 6.52 9.04
C ILE A 467 -6.76 5.70 8.22
N GLN A 468 -6.82 4.38 8.44
CA GLN A 468 -7.67 3.44 7.69
C GLN A 468 -9.12 3.91 7.51
N PRO A 469 -9.84 4.41 8.53
CA PRO A 469 -11.23 4.86 8.34
C PRO A 469 -11.35 6.00 7.34
N HIS A 470 -10.34 6.87 7.29
CA HIS A 470 -10.31 8.01 6.38
C HIS A 470 -9.96 7.60 4.96
N ALA A 471 -9.04 6.64 4.78
CA ALA A 471 -8.69 6.06 3.50
C ALA A 471 -9.87 5.30 2.88
N GLN A 472 -10.57 4.49 3.66
CA GLN A 472 -11.79 3.81 3.24
C GLN A 472 -12.91 4.80 2.90
N LYS A 473 -13.07 5.88 3.69
CA LYS A 473 -14.01 6.96 3.40
C LYS A 473 -13.66 7.70 2.12
N ALA A 474 -12.37 7.89 1.84
CA ALA A 474 -11.89 8.52 0.61
C ALA A 474 -12.32 7.70 -0.62
N LEU A 475 -12.27 6.37 -0.57
CA LEU A 475 -12.78 5.50 -1.64
C LEU A 475 -14.28 5.70 -1.86
N ASP A 476 -15.09 5.77 -0.79
CA ASP A 476 -16.52 6.05 -0.93
C ASP A 476 -16.80 7.42 -1.55
N LEU A 477 -15.97 8.43 -1.26
CA LEU A 477 -16.10 9.76 -1.85
C LEU A 477 -15.68 9.75 -3.33
N LEU A 478 -14.59 9.06 -3.64
CA LEU A 478 -14.13 8.88 -5.01
C LEU A 478 -15.16 8.16 -5.88
N ASP A 479 -15.76 7.08 -5.36
CA ASP A 479 -16.81 6.34 -6.06
C ASP A 479 -18.01 7.23 -6.38
N LYS A 480 -18.47 8.02 -5.41
CA LYS A 480 -19.57 8.98 -5.63
C LYS A 480 -19.22 10.07 -6.64
N TYR A 481 -17.98 10.55 -6.62
CA TYR A 481 -17.50 11.51 -7.60
C TYR A 481 -17.54 10.92 -9.01
N VAL A 482 -16.97 9.72 -9.19
CA VAL A 482 -16.89 9.06 -10.49
C VAL A 482 -18.27 8.63 -11.00
N GLU A 483 -19.10 8.04 -10.14
CA GLU A 483 -20.41 7.48 -10.54
C GLU A 483 -21.49 8.56 -10.70
N ARG A 484 -21.46 9.62 -9.88
CA ARG A 484 -22.57 10.58 -9.76
C ARG A 484 -22.17 12.04 -9.99
N GLY A 485 -20.88 12.31 -10.16
CA GLY A 485 -20.38 13.68 -10.28
C GLY A 485 -20.46 14.48 -8.96
N GLU A 486 -20.60 13.81 -7.80
CA GLU A 486 -20.60 14.49 -6.50
C GLU A 486 -19.21 15.10 -6.25
N GLU A 487 -19.13 16.41 -6.04
CA GLU A 487 -17.85 17.07 -5.80
C GLU A 487 -17.09 16.48 -4.60
N LEU A 488 -15.77 16.28 -4.78
CA LEU A 488 -14.90 15.88 -3.70
C LEU A 488 -14.71 17.03 -2.70
N PRO A 489 -14.77 16.76 -1.39
CA PRO A 489 -14.38 17.76 -0.38
C PRO A 489 -13.01 18.35 -0.70
N ALA A 490 -12.79 19.62 -0.36
CA ALA A 490 -11.49 20.25 -0.54
C ALA A 490 -10.38 19.53 0.26
N SER A 491 -9.12 19.66 -0.20
CA SER A 491 -7.95 19.24 0.61
C SER A 491 -8.04 19.87 1.99
N GLN A 492 -7.74 19.10 3.04
CA GLN A 492 -7.99 19.52 4.41
C GLN A 492 -7.14 18.80 5.43
N CYS A 493 -6.93 19.47 6.56
CA CYS A 493 -6.54 18.82 7.80
C CYS A 493 -7.79 18.22 8.45
N ILE A 494 -7.72 16.92 8.76
CA ILE A 494 -8.72 16.23 9.57
C ILE A 494 -8.21 16.30 11.00
N PRO A 495 -8.84 17.08 11.88
CA PRO A 495 -8.36 17.22 13.26
C PRO A 495 -8.45 15.89 14.00
N LYS A 496 -7.63 15.72 15.04
CA LYS A 496 -7.62 14.52 15.90
C LYS A 496 -9.05 14.15 16.33
N GLY A 497 -9.44 12.90 16.07
CA GLY A 497 -10.79 12.41 16.35
C GLY A 497 -11.88 12.92 15.38
N GLY A 498 -11.51 13.66 14.35
CA GLY A 498 -12.43 14.21 13.35
C GLY A 498 -12.69 13.28 12.17
N ALA A 499 -13.33 13.82 11.14
CA ALA A 499 -13.66 13.13 9.89
C ALA A 499 -13.52 14.08 8.70
N ILE A 500 -13.41 13.52 7.48
CA ILE A 500 -13.44 14.30 6.24
C ILE A 500 -14.75 15.10 6.17
N SER A 501 -14.63 16.42 6.07
CA SER A 501 -15.74 17.36 6.07
C SER A 501 -15.91 18.05 4.71
N ARG A 502 -17.15 18.33 4.33
CA ARG A 502 -17.44 19.19 3.16
C ARG A 502 -17.10 20.67 3.44
N ASN A 503 -17.15 21.07 4.71
CA ASN A 503 -16.78 22.39 5.19
C ASN A 503 -15.72 22.25 6.29
N PRO A 504 -14.45 22.02 5.93
CA PRO A 504 -13.39 21.80 6.90
C PRO A 504 -13.11 23.06 7.73
N ALA A 505 -12.87 22.87 9.01
CA ALA A 505 -12.44 23.97 9.89
C ALA A 505 -11.02 24.44 9.54
N GLU A 506 -10.18 23.53 9.07
CA GLU A 506 -8.82 23.81 8.61
C GLU A 506 -8.67 23.29 7.16
N PRO A 507 -8.94 24.11 6.14
CA PRO A 507 -8.71 23.76 4.75
C PRO A 507 -7.22 23.71 4.45
N GLY A 508 -6.82 22.79 3.55
CA GLY A 508 -5.43 22.60 3.18
C GLY A 508 -4.65 21.74 4.18
N ARG A 509 -3.42 22.12 4.47
CA ARG A 509 -2.49 21.35 5.29
C ARG A 509 -2.71 21.60 6.78
N CYS A 510 -2.49 20.57 7.61
CA CYS A 510 -2.50 20.73 9.07
C CYS A 510 -1.41 21.73 9.50
N ALA A 511 -1.79 22.71 10.32
CA ALA A 511 -0.85 23.67 10.89
C ALA A 511 0.08 23.00 11.90
N ASN A 512 -0.46 22.11 12.73
CA ASN A 512 0.29 21.31 13.69
C ASN A 512 0.27 19.84 13.30
N LEU A 513 1.45 19.20 13.31
CA LEU A 513 1.56 17.77 13.02
C LEU A 513 1.02 16.92 14.17
N LEU A 514 1.32 17.31 15.41
CA LEU A 514 0.85 16.67 16.62
C LEU A 514 -0.11 17.61 17.36
N ALA A 515 -1.33 17.16 17.55
CA ALA A 515 -2.28 17.79 18.46
C ALA A 515 -2.22 17.13 19.83
N PRO A 516 -2.41 17.89 20.92
CA PRO A 516 -2.38 17.37 22.27
C PRO A 516 -3.48 16.34 22.58
#